data_519f22151dd9c075cae39a7039fa991f
#
_entry.id   519f22151dd9c075cae39a7039fa991f
#
_cell.length_a   1.000
_cell.length_b   1.000
_cell.length_c   1.000
_cell.angle_alpha   90.00
_cell.angle_beta   90.00
_cell.angle_gamma   90.00
#
_symmetry.space_group_name_H-M   'P 1'
#
loop_
_entity.id
_entity.type
_entity.pdbx_description
1 polymer ?
#
loop_
_entity_poly.entity_id
_entity_poly.type
_entity_poly.pdbx_seq_one_letter_code
_entity_poly.pdbx_strand_id
1 'polypeptide(L)'
;EHTLNNFDDVNEASVDFDKKELTVNSNKDIDLTIFNKLLSPKYTISIENQKDKLKSTELLEDQEKSKLHQLKPLLLILLYITTASILLHFKNWSWNEFMLDFMGLFFIIFSFFKMLDLKGFSQSFKMYDPLAKRIPLYGLIYPFIETTLGLMFLMRYEINIALIVTLIILSFTTVGV
;
A
#
# COMPACT_ATOMS: atom_id res chain seq x y z
N GLU A 1 1.57 -3.42 40.38
CA GLU A 1 2.20 -2.30 41.12
C GLU A 1 2.41 -2.68 42.58
N HIS A 2 1.36 -3.00 43.36
CA HIS A 2 1.46 -3.25 44.82
C HIS A 2 2.40 -4.41 45.17
N THR A 3 2.49 -5.44 44.37
CA THR A 3 3.36 -6.61 44.57
C THR A 3 4.83 -6.27 44.30
N LEU A 4 5.10 -5.34 43.39
CA LEU A 4 6.44 -4.92 42.99
C LEU A 4 7.02 -3.85 43.92
N ASN A 5 6.17 -2.95 44.43
CA ASN A 5 6.57 -1.92 45.41
C ASN A 5 6.88 -2.48 46.80
N ASN A 6 6.48 -3.72 47.11
CA ASN A 6 6.82 -4.41 48.37
C ASN A 6 8.13 -5.20 48.29
N PHE A 7 8.90 -5.08 47.22
CA PHE A 7 10.18 -5.75 47.05
C PHE A 7 11.31 -4.85 47.62
N ASP A 8 12.13 -5.35 48.52
CA ASP A 8 13.15 -4.59 49.27
C ASP A 8 14.15 -3.80 48.39
N ASP A 9 14.37 -4.23 47.14
CA ASP A 9 15.30 -3.59 46.21
C ASP A 9 14.61 -2.66 45.18
N VAL A 10 13.27 -2.47 45.23
CA VAL A 10 12.49 -1.61 44.34
C VAL A 10 12.05 -0.36 45.07
N ASN A 11 12.47 0.82 44.56
CA ASN A 11 12.07 2.10 45.16
C ASN A 11 10.67 2.52 44.69
N GLU A 12 10.38 2.32 43.42
CA GLU A 12 9.11 2.69 42.82
C GLU A 12 8.86 1.85 41.57
N ALA A 13 7.63 1.32 41.41
CA ALA A 13 7.19 0.63 40.23
C ALA A 13 5.88 1.23 39.73
N SER A 14 5.83 1.67 38.52
CA SER A 14 4.66 2.22 37.84
C SER A 14 4.33 1.43 36.56
N VAL A 15 3.05 1.15 36.36
CA VAL A 15 2.53 0.41 35.16
C VAL A 15 1.66 1.33 34.33
N ASP A 16 2.05 1.56 33.12
CA ASP A 16 1.24 2.23 32.13
C ASP A 16 0.50 1.16 31.27
N PHE A 17 -0.80 1.02 31.51
CA PHE A 17 -1.63 0.02 30.85
C PHE A 17 -1.89 0.34 29.36
N ASP A 18 -1.91 1.62 28.99
CA ASP A 18 -2.16 2.04 27.61
C ASP A 18 -0.96 1.72 26.73
N LYS A 19 0.23 1.92 27.27
CA LYS A 19 1.50 1.61 26.58
C LYS A 19 2.01 0.20 26.85
N LYS A 20 1.41 -0.53 27.80
CA LYS A 20 1.87 -1.85 28.28
C LYS A 20 3.33 -1.83 28.75
N GLU A 21 3.74 -0.72 29.35
CA GLU A 21 5.08 -0.49 29.86
C GLU A 21 5.08 -0.58 31.39
N LEU A 22 6.14 -1.20 31.91
CA LEU A 22 6.45 -1.24 33.34
C LEU A 22 7.74 -0.46 33.58
N THR A 23 7.68 0.63 34.36
CA THR A 23 8.84 1.39 34.76
C THR A 23 9.19 1.00 36.21
N VAL A 24 10.38 0.50 36.44
CA VAL A 24 10.89 0.12 37.75
C VAL A 24 12.13 0.93 38.06
N ASN A 25 12.10 1.64 39.17
CA ASN A 25 13.26 2.36 39.71
C ASN A 25 13.87 1.55 40.88
N SER A 26 15.06 1.03 40.66
CA SER A 26 15.77 0.22 41.66
C SER A 26 17.23 0.67 41.86
N ASN A 27 17.79 0.45 43.02
CA ASN A 27 19.18 0.80 43.35
C ASN A 27 20.19 -0.29 42.95
N LYS A 28 19.71 -1.43 42.52
CA LYS A 28 20.53 -2.59 42.07
C LYS A 28 19.99 -3.17 40.78
N ASP A 29 20.87 -3.79 40.02
CA ASP A 29 20.47 -4.60 38.86
C ASP A 29 19.66 -5.80 39.33
N ILE A 30 18.36 -5.82 38.98
CA ILE A 30 17.45 -6.89 39.37
C ILE A 30 17.30 -7.83 38.20
N ASP A 31 17.48 -9.12 38.39
CA ASP A 31 17.35 -10.13 37.37
C ASP A 31 15.85 -10.28 36.97
N LEU A 32 15.57 -10.17 35.65
CA LEU A 32 14.24 -10.36 35.07
C LEU A 32 13.57 -11.69 35.43
N THR A 33 14.36 -12.70 35.71
CA THR A 33 13.86 -14.02 36.12
C THR A 33 13.05 -13.96 37.40
N ILE A 34 13.43 -13.07 38.32
CA ILE A 34 12.74 -12.87 39.57
C ILE A 34 11.37 -12.20 39.34
N PHE A 35 11.32 -11.16 38.49
CA PHE A 35 10.07 -10.49 38.16
C PHE A 35 9.10 -11.41 37.40
N ASN A 36 9.59 -12.18 36.46
CA ASN A 36 8.77 -13.15 35.72
C ASN A 36 8.21 -14.24 36.63
N LYS A 37 8.96 -14.66 37.68
CA LYS A 37 8.51 -15.67 38.61
C LYS A 37 7.45 -15.14 39.59
N LEU A 38 7.55 -13.87 39.97
CA LEU A 38 6.58 -13.20 40.83
C LEU A 38 5.24 -12.90 40.13
N LEU A 39 5.27 -12.63 38.83
CA LEU A 39 4.11 -12.24 38.04
C LEU A 39 3.47 -13.40 37.27
N SER A 40 4.14 -14.58 37.20
CA SER A 40 3.61 -15.79 36.59
C SER A 40 2.34 -16.28 37.35
N PRO A 41 1.29 -16.82 36.67
CA PRO A 41 1.24 -17.18 35.25
C PRO A 41 0.61 -16.11 34.32
N LYS A 42 0.31 -14.92 34.82
CA LYS A 42 -0.58 -13.97 34.15
C LYS A 42 0.15 -12.96 33.26
N TYR A 43 1.40 -12.64 33.57
CA TYR A 43 2.18 -11.62 32.86
C TYR A 43 3.62 -12.09 32.66
N THR A 44 4.21 -11.72 31.52
CA THR A 44 5.62 -11.96 31.20
C THR A 44 6.26 -10.62 30.89
N ILE A 45 7.38 -10.31 31.53
CA ILE A 45 8.13 -9.06 31.35
C ILE A 45 9.37 -9.36 30.50
N SER A 46 9.62 -8.51 29.49
CA SER A 46 10.85 -8.45 28.72
C SER A 46 11.48 -7.07 28.82
N ILE A 47 12.82 -6.98 28.81
CA ILE A 47 13.49 -5.67 28.78
C ILE A 47 13.29 -5.06 27.40
N GLU A 48 12.70 -3.88 27.33
CA GLU A 48 12.67 -3.04 26.16
C GLU A 48 13.94 -2.18 26.13
N ASN A 49 14.95 -2.59 25.39
CA ASN A 49 16.14 -1.76 25.20
C ASN A 49 15.74 -0.52 24.37
N GLN A 50 16.23 0.67 24.80
CA GLN A 50 16.07 1.91 24.02
C GLN A 50 16.56 1.76 22.57
N LYS A 51 17.48 0.84 22.31
CA LYS A 51 17.90 0.46 20.94
C LYS A 51 16.79 -0.20 20.11
N ASP A 52 15.84 -0.88 20.74
CA ASP A 52 14.72 -1.52 20.04
C ASP A 52 13.60 -0.51 19.73
N LYS A 53 13.42 0.52 20.55
CA LYS A 53 12.53 1.67 20.24
C LYS A 53 13.06 2.50 19.05
N LEU A 54 14.37 2.79 19.04
CA LEU A 54 15.01 3.46 17.90
C LEU A 54 14.90 2.60 16.63
N LYS A 55 15.12 1.30 16.76
CA LYS A 55 15.05 0.35 15.64
C LYS A 55 13.63 0.16 15.11
N SER A 56 12.62 0.14 15.97
CA SER A 56 11.22 0.08 15.53
C SER A 56 10.74 1.38 14.88
N THR A 57 11.20 2.55 15.34
CA THR A 57 10.91 3.84 14.70
C THR A 57 11.66 3.96 13.36
N GLU A 58 12.95 3.55 13.31
CA GLU A 58 13.71 3.48 12.05
C GLU A 58 13.09 2.48 11.05
N LEU A 59 12.62 1.32 11.52
CA LEU A 59 11.95 0.33 10.67
C LEU A 59 10.60 0.83 10.12
N LEU A 60 9.86 1.64 10.87
CA LEU A 60 8.61 2.25 10.40
C LEU A 60 8.91 3.38 9.41
N GLU A 61 9.91 4.23 9.67
CA GLU A 61 10.37 5.25 8.72
C GLU A 61 10.96 4.63 7.44
N ASP A 62 11.72 3.54 7.56
CA ASP A 62 12.26 2.81 6.42
C ASP A 62 11.18 2.07 5.63
N GLN A 63 10.12 1.58 6.27
CA GLN A 63 8.97 1.00 5.58
C GLN A 63 8.15 2.04 4.82
N GLU A 64 7.95 3.25 5.37
CA GLU A 64 7.28 4.33 4.64
C GLU A 64 8.16 4.86 3.50
N LYS A 65 9.45 5.06 3.72
CA LYS A 65 10.42 5.43 2.67
C LYS A 65 10.50 4.35 1.59
N SER A 66 10.45 3.07 1.96
CA SER A 66 10.43 1.95 1.01
C SER A 66 9.17 1.93 0.15
N LYS A 67 7.98 2.18 0.72
CA LYS A 67 6.72 2.29 -0.03
C LYS A 67 6.73 3.45 -1.01
N LEU A 68 7.15 4.63 -0.58
CA LEU A 68 7.32 5.79 -1.47
C LEU A 68 8.37 5.55 -2.55
N HIS A 69 9.45 4.83 -2.23
CA HIS A 69 10.48 4.48 -3.19
C HIS A 69 9.95 3.51 -4.26
N GLN A 70 9.09 2.57 -3.88
CA GLN A 70 8.41 1.66 -4.82
C GLN A 70 7.41 2.37 -5.73
N LEU A 71 6.79 3.46 -5.25
CA LEU A 71 5.86 4.27 -6.04
C LEU A 71 6.55 5.27 -6.99
N LYS A 72 7.84 5.58 -6.76
CA LYS A 72 8.59 6.53 -7.62
C LYS A 72 8.51 6.21 -9.11
N PRO A 73 8.74 4.95 -9.58
CA PRO A 73 8.67 4.66 -11.00
C PRO A 73 7.26 4.85 -11.56
N LEU A 74 6.23 4.53 -10.77
CA LEU A 74 4.83 4.73 -11.15
C LEU A 74 4.50 6.22 -11.32
N LEU A 75 4.90 7.06 -10.35
CA LEU A 75 4.69 8.51 -10.39
C LEU A 75 5.48 9.15 -11.54
N LEU A 76 6.69 8.65 -11.82
CA LEU A 76 7.50 9.12 -12.94
C LEU A 76 6.82 8.82 -14.28
N ILE A 77 6.28 7.62 -14.45
CA ILE A 77 5.52 7.25 -15.65
C ILE A 77 4.28 8.13 -15.81
N LEU A 78 3.54 8.35 -14.72
CA LEU A 78 2.38 9.24 -14.73
C LEU A 78 2.76 10.67 -15.12
N LEU A 79 3.90 11.18 -14.61
CA LEU A 79 4.44 12.47 -15.00
C LEU A 79 4.77 12.52 -16.50
N TYR A 80 5.40 11.47 -17.05
CA TYR A 80 5.70 11.38 -18.48
C TYR A 80 4.44 11.39 -19.35
N ILE A 81 3.42 10.60 -18.98
CA ILE A 81 2.14 10.55 -19.70
C ILE A 81 1.49 11.94 -19.70
N THR A 82 1.43 12.58 -18.54
CA THR A 82 0.83 13.92 -18.40
C THR A 82 1.59 14.94 -19.23
N THR A 83 2.92 14.94 -19.15
CA THR A 83 3.77 15.87 -19.93
C THR A 83 3.61 15.62 -21.43
N ALA A 84 3.60 14.39 -21.88
CA ALA A 84 3.39 14.04 -23.29
C ALA A 84 2.03 14.54 -23.79
N SER A 85 0.96 14.30 -23.03
CA SER A 85 -0.39 14.78 -23.40
C SER A 85 -0.49 16.30 -23.45
N ILE A 86 0.19 17.02 -22.55
CA ILE A 86 0.28 18.50 -22.57
C ILE A 86 1.04 18.98 -23.82
N LEU A 87 2.18 18.37 -24.12
CA LEU A 87 3.02 18.76 -25.25
C LEU A 87 2.32 18.56 -26.59
N LEU A 88 1.53 17.51 -26.74
CA LEU A 88 0.75 17.26 -27.97
C LEU A 88 -0.26 18.39 -28.25
N HIS A 89 -0.80 19.02 -27.20
CA HIS A 89 -1.82 20.06 -27.32
C HIS A 89 -1.31 21.47 -26.97
N PHE A 90 0.00 21.66 -26.86
CA PHE A 90 0.59 22.95 -26.44
C PHE A 90 0.23 24.12 -27.35
N LYS A 91 0.11 23.88 -28.68
CA LYS A 91 -0.21 24.94 -29.66
C LYS A 91 -1.71 25.25 -29.73
N ASN A 92 -2.53 24.23 -29.67
CA ASN A 92 -3.99 24.34 -29.77
C ASN A 92 -4.62 23.59 -28.58
N TRP A 93 -4.75 24.29 -27.45
CA TRP A 93 -5.24 23.68 -26.24
C TRP A 93 -6.72 23.31 -26.35
N SER A 94 -7.02 22.02 -26.15
CA SER A 94 -8.38 21.48 -26.03
C SER A 94 -8.42 20.46 -24.89
N TRP A 95 -9.26 20.71 -23.89
CA TRP A 95 -9.44 19.80 -22.77
C TRP A 95 -9.90 18.40 -23.19
N ASN A 96 -10.79 18.33 -24.18
CA ASN A 96 -11.29 17.05 -24.68
C ASN A 96 -10.18 16.22 -25.32
N GLU A 97 -9.39 16.83 -26.18
CA GLU A 97 -8.26 16.17 -26.85
C GLU A 97 -7.18 15.74 -25.86
N PHE A 98 -6.85 16.64 -24.93
CA PHE A 98 -5.90 16.31 -23.83
C PHE A 98 -6.37 15.09 -23.02
N MET A 99 -7.64 15.06 -22.61
CA MET A 99 -8.20 13.96 -21.84
C MET A 99 -8.17 12.64 -22.59
N LEU A 100 -8.48 12.65 -23.90
CA LEU A 100 -8.47 11.46 -24.74
C LEU A 100 -7.04 10.91 -24.88
N ASP A 101 -6.05 11.78 -25.14
CA ASP A 101 -4.67 11.35 -25.27
C ASP A 101 -4.10 10.88 -23.94
N PHE A 102 -4.41 11.57 -22.85
CA PHE A 102 -4.01 11.15 -21.51
C PHE A 102 -4.60 9.77 -21.16
N MET A 103 -5.90 9.55 -21.38
CA MET A 103 -6.54 8.26 -21.14
C MET A 103 -5.99 7.16 -22.05
N GLY A 104 -5.77 7.47 -23.32
CA GLY A 104 -5.21 6.53 -24.28
C GLY A 104 -3.80 6.08 -23.89
N LEU A 105 -2.90 7.01 -23.61
CA LEU A 105 -1.54 6.73 -23.16
C LEU A 105 -1.53 6.00 -21.81
N PHE A 106 -2.38 6.41 -20.88
CA PHE A 106 -2.51 5.77 -19.59
C PHE A 106 -2.88 4.29 -19.75
N PHE A 107 -3.93 3.97 -20.48
CA PHE A 107 -4.36 2.59 -20.70
C PHE A 107 -3.30 1.74 -21.37
N ILE A 108 -2.64 2.26 -22.42
CA ILE A 108 -1.60 1.50 -23.14
C ILE A 108 -0.42 1.20 -22.22
N ILE A 109 0.08 2.19 -21.49
CA ILE A 109 1.26 2.01 -20.65
C ILE A 109 0.97 1.10 -19.45
N PHE A 110 -0.17 1.31 -18.77
CA PHE A 110 -0.52 0.47 -17.62
C PHE A 110 -0.92 -0.94 -18.01
N SER A 111 -1.57 -1.14 -19.17
CA SER A 111 -1.84 -2.47 -19.69
C SER A 111 -0.55 -3.20 -20.06
N PHE A 112 0.43 -2.50 -20.63
CA PHE A 112 1.75 -3.07 -20.94
C PHE A 112 2.42 -3.65 -19.67
N PHE A 113 2.43 -2.92 -18.55
CA PHE A 113 2.96 -3.44 -17.29
C PHE A 113 2.22 -4.68 -16.79
N LYS A 114 0.89 -4.71 -16.93
CA LYS A 114 0.08 -5.88 -16.60
C LYS A 114 0.40 -7.08 -17.52
N MET A 115 0.75 -6.83 -18.76
CA MET A 115 1.13 -7.86 -19.73
C MET A 115 2.51 -8.46 -19.44
N LEU A 116 3.44 -7.72 -18.83
CA LEU A 116 4.75 -8.24 -18.45
C LEU A 116 4.67 -9.36 -17.40
N ASP A 117 3.68 -9.33 -16.51
CA ASP A 117 3.39 -10.41 -15.57
C ASP A 117 1.89 -10.72 -15.53
N LEU A 118 1.39 -11.29 -16.62
CA LEU A 118 -0.02 -11.67 -16.78
C LEU A 118 -0.52 -12.63 -15.69
N LYS A 119 0.33 -13.57 -15.27
CA LYS A 119 -0.06 -14.56 -14.25
C LYS A 119 -0.17 -13.92 -12.87
N GLY A 120 0.83 -13.16 -12.46
CA GLY A 120 0.82 -12.43 -11.18
C GLY A 120 -0.31 -11.40 -11.13
N PHE A 121 -0.50 -10.64 -12.23
CA PHE A 121 -1.61 -9.70 -12.36
C PHE A 121 -2.97 -10.41 -12.23
N SER A 122 -3.21 -11.49 -13.00
CA SER A 122 -4.47 -12.22 -12.98
C SER A 122 -4.79 -12.80 -11.60
N GLN A 123 -3.78 -13.30 -10.86
CA GLN A 123 -3.95 -13.80 -9.50
C GLN A 123 -4.34 -12.69 -8.52
N SER A 124 -3.64 -11.55 -8.57
CA SER A 124 -3.94 -10.39 -7.73
C SER A 124 -5.30 -9.80 -8.06
N PHE A 125 -5.63 -9.68 -9.36
CA PHE A 125 -6.88 -9.12 -9.84
C PHE A 125 -8.10 -9.91 -9.38
N LYS A 126 -8.01 -11.24 -9.30
CA LYS A 126 -9.07 -12.11 -8.74
C LYS A 126 -9.38 -11.85 -7.27
N MET A 127 -8.48 -11.23 -6.51
CA MET A 127 -8.74 -10.98 -5.09
C MET A 127 -9.77 -9.88 -4.87
N TYR A 128 -9.80 -8.87 -5.73
CA TYR A 128 -10.66 -7.70 -5.57
C TYR A 128 -11.72 -7.52 -6.66
N ASP A 129 -11.52 -8.04 -7.88
CA ASP A 129 -12.53 -7.91 -8.94
C ASP A 129 -13.55 -9.05 -8.93
N PRO A 130 -14.88 -8.75 -8.77
CA PRO A 130 -15.92 -9.77 -8.69
C PRO A 130 -16.06 -10.60 -9.96
N LEU A 131 -15.78 -9.99 -11.13
CA LEU A 131 -15.87 -10.65 -12.43
C LEU A 131 -14.71 -11.62 -12.63
N ALA A 132 -13.48 -11.19 -12.24
CA ALA A 132 -12.29 -12.02 -12.29
C ALA A 132 -12.35 -13.21 -11.31
N LYS A 133 -13.06 -13.06 -10.19
CA LYS A 133 -13.34 -14.18 -9.27
C LYS A 133 -14.16 -15.28 -9.93
N ARG A 134 -15.17 -14.90 -10.73
CA ARG A 134 -16.08 -15.86 -11.39
C ARG A 134 -15.50 -16.42 -12.68
N ILE A 135 -14.79 -15.59 -13.43
CA ILE A 135 -14.23 -15.93 -14.76
C ILE A 135 -12.71 -15.72 -14.72
N PRO A 136 -11.93 -16.78 -14.42
CA PRO A 136 -10.47 -16.68 -14.32
C PRO A 136 -9.79 -16.17 -15.60
N LEU A 137 -10.38 -16.46 -16.76
CA LEU A 137 -9.87 -16.03 -18.07
C LEU A 137 -9.99 -14.51 -18.26
N TYR A 138 -10.98 -13.88 -17.62
CA TYR A 138 -11.17 -12.42 -17.68
C TYR A 138 -9.93 -11.65 -17.19
N GLY A 139 -9.30 -12.09 -16.10
CA GLY A 139 -8.07 -11.46 -15.60
C GLY A 139 -6.89 -11.55 -16.58
N LEU A 140 -6.86 -12.55 -17.46
CA LEU A 140 -5.83 -12.67 -18.49
C LEU A 140 -6.14 -11.79 -19.71
N ILE A 141 -7.42 -11.63 -20.07
CA ILE A 141 -7.86 -10.84 -21.22
C ILE A 141 -7.90 -9.34 -20.90
N TYR A 142 -8.08 -8.99 -19.62
CA TYR A 142 -8.25 -7.62 -19.15
C TYR A 142 -7.21 -6.62 -19.70
N PRO A 143 -5.88 -6.88 -19.67
CA PRO A 143 -4.89 -5.96 -20.19
C PRO A 143 -5.01 -5.74 -21.72
N PHE A 144 -5.48 -6.75 -22.47
CA PHE A 144 -5.70 -6.61 -23.90
C PHE A 144 -6.91 -5.72 -24.21
N ILE A 145 -7.97 -5.82 -23.38
CA ILE A 145 -9.12 -4.91 -23.47
C ILE A 145 -8.66 -3.48 -23.20
N GLU A 146 -7.89 -3.24 -22.15
CA GLU A 146 -7.35 -1.90 -21.84
C GLU A 146 -6.46 -1.37 -22.98
N THR A 147 -5.60 -2.19 -23.57
CA THR A 147 -4.77 -1.79 -24.73
C THR A 147 -5.65 -1.37 -25.90
N THR A 148 -6.69 -2.15 -26.20
CA THR A 148 -7.63 -1.84 -27.29
C THR A 148 -8.36 -0.52 -27.03
N LEU A 149 -8.86 -0.30 -25.80
CA LEU A 149 -9.50 0.96 -25.42
C LEU A 149 -8.53 2.14 -25.52
N GLY A 150 -7.28 1.96 -25.08
CA GLY A 150 -6.24 2.97 -25.19
C GLY A 150 -5.98 3.37 -26.66
N LEU A 151 -5.89 2.40 -27.56
CA LEU A 151 -5.75 2.64 -28.99
C LEU A 151 -6.98 3.35 -29.58
N MET A 152 -8.20 2.96 -29.19
CA MET A 152 -9.43 3.63 -29.63
C MET A 152 -9.44 5.11 -29.25
N PHE A 153 -8.99 5.45 -28.04
CA PHE A 153 -8.87 6.85 -27.59
C PHE A 153 -7.84 7.63 -28.39
N LEU A 154 -6.64 7.08 -28.63
CA LEU A 154 -5.59 7.74 -29.40
C LEU A 154 -5.95 7.92 -30.88
N MET A 155 -6.62 6.92 -31.47
CA MET A 155 -7.04 6.96 -32.87
C MET A 155 -8.34 7.74 -33.08
N ARG A 156 -8.97 8.20 -32.00
CA ARG A 156 -10.30 8.86 -32.07
C ARG A 156 -11.38 7.97 -32.71
N TYR A 157 -11.22 6.65 -32.57
CA TYR A 157 -12.14 5.69 -33.14
C TYR A 157 -13.23 5.30 -32.16
N GLU A 158 -14.49 5.51 -32.54
CA GLU A 158 -15.67 5.16 -31.73
C GLU A 158 -15.57 5.55 -30.26
N ILE A 159 -15.21 6.83 -30.00
CA ILE A 159 -14.93 7.36 -28.66
C ILE A 159 -16.09 7.10 -27.68
N ASN A 160 -17.33 7.20 -28.14
CA ASN A 160 -18.51 6.99 -27.27
C ASN A 160 -18.57 5.53 -26.78
N ILE A 161 -18.28 4.57 -27.64
CA ILE A 161 -18.23 3.14 -27.27
C ILE A 161 -17.06 2.91 -26.30
N ALA A 162 -15.89 3.46 -26.60
CA ALA A 162 -14.72 3.35 -25.74
C ALA A 162 -15.00 3.91 -24.35
N LEU A 163 -15.65 5.08 -24.23
CA LEU A 163 -16.03 5.70 -22.95
C LEU A 163 -17.02 4.84 -22.17
N ILE A 164 -18.07 4.33 -22.82
CA ILE A 164 -19.08 3.48 -22.17
C ILE A 164 -18.44 2.19 -21.64
N VAL A 165 -17.63 1.52 -22.46
CA VAL A 165 -16.95 0.28 -22.05
C VAL A 165 -15.98 0.55 -20.90
N THR A 166 -15.21 1.63 -20.97
CA THR A 166 -14.32 2.06 -19.88
C THR A 166 -15.09 2.29 -18.58
N LEU A 167 -16.22 3.01 -18.63
CA LEU A 167 -17.06 3.29 -17.48
C LEU A 167 -17.61 2.00 -16.86
N ILE A 168 -18.07 1.07 -17.68
CA ILE A 168 -18.55 -0.23 -17.23
C ILE A 168 -17.44 -1.00 -16.51
N ILE A 169 -16.26 -1.12 -17.12
CA ILE A 169 -15.13 -1.85 -16.56
C ILE A 169 -14.69 -1.21 -15.23
N LEU A 170 -14.51 0.11 -15.17
CA LEU A 170 -14.14 0.82 -13.95
C LEU A 170 -15.19 0.69 -12.85
N SER A 171 -16.47 0.69 -13.21
CA SER A 171 -17.55 0.48 -12.22
C SER A 171 -17.48 -0.89 -11.59
N PHE A 172 -17.23 -1.94 -12.36
CA PHE A 172 -17.07 -3.29 -11.83
C PHE A 172 -15.85 -3.42 -10.91
N THR A 173 -14.72 -2.86 -11.31
CA THR A 173 -13.51 -2.88 -10.46
C THR A 173 -13.69 -2.09 -9.17
N THR A 174 -14.37 -0.94 -9.23
CA THR A 174 -14.60 -0.09 -8.04
C THR A 174 -15.56 -0.75 -7.03
N VAL A 175 -16.57 -1.46 -7.50
CA VAL A 175 -17.52 -2.17 -6.62
C VAL A 175 -16.86 -3.38 -5.93
N GLY A 176 -15.80 -3.92 -6.51
CA GLY A 176 -15.09 -5.08 -5.98
C GLY A 176 -14.04 -4.77 -4.91
N VAL A 177 -13.65 -3.52 -4.77
CA VAL A 177 -12.71 -3.02 -3.76
C VAL A 177 -13.45 -2.57 -2.52
#